data_4355d5ecbd068db80d84e96b0b9d021c
#
_entry.id   4355d5ecbd068db80d84e96b0b9d021c
#
_cell.length_a   1.000
_cell.length_b   1.000
_cell.length_c   1.000
_cell.angle_alpha   90.00
_cell.angle_beta   90.00
_cell.angle_gamma   90.00
#
_symmetry.space_group_name_H-M   'P 1'
#
loop_
_entity.id
_entity.type
_entity.pdbx_description
1 polymer ?
#
loop_
_entity_poly.entity_id
_entity_poly.type
_entity_poly.pdbx_seq_one_letter_code
_entity_poly.pdbx_strand_id
1 'polypeptide(L)'
;MTGIEAPRIRLRPGVAVTPLRAGLHLRGRDGSVTLEGSRGLPLLWELLAERLGEEDDRGGKEDPAHPANTSHRADRPRPRLDPADPRVESALAALTAQLRAHDLLAECPAHRTCPAGVAEPAPWLGASTYRPGPAAAALAAARPVVAAADPAGPLATALISALERAGTRPQVHRDTGLPTDRVMAAAEVRASPVAVAVGRTAGGGFVTAPADPGRARSDAESIAARLSPGSSSGSGPQSGSASSGTTSPTAAAPAALTALLAGAAAQRLLCAVAGLPDPAVREEDPLLLPDRPAVLVAEARPPHASYHPWLTGPVDPAAPSPSPAGDLGEALRRIGALGDPHLGVLDAPRPGRLPQLPAALATCRTPAGPLVAGAPRADLARLTAACRAAELHLGDGTAGPVAVGAGPEHALGRALRRAAVAAVATTGCAGPGHVLGRALNDEEWLGHPQTRHWWTVLTRHLELPMEMTIHQLGLEQAYFAVLRNPAAQAGTAGAAARAVEATPADAAAMAALGAVTRATAAEYGPAGAVHTAFSGAEAPLASAGVEPAAWTDEGWTDRWLAGVARREPELRTALARLTGLSPESWQPGAADLTSDAAGRPAGPVGAALHACGFTALAGWGGGR
;
A
#
# COMPACT_ATOMS: atom_id res chain seq x y z
N MET A 1 -3.49 -56.34 8.27
CA MET A 1 -2.63 -55.28 7.72
C MET A 1 -3.39 -54.64 6.55
N THR A 2 -4.12 -53.57 6.81
CA THR A 2 -4.84 -52.81 5.80
C THR A 2 -3.82 -51.99 5.04
N GLY A 3 -3.60 -52.35 3.76
CA GLY A 3 -2.73 -51.61 2.86
C GLY A 3 -3.21 -50.14 2.77
N ILE A 4 -2.36 -49.22 3.15
CA ILE A 4 -2.58 -47.77 2.94
C ILE A 4 -2.43 -47.58 1.44
N GLU A 5 -3.54 -47.48 0.71
CA GLU A 5 -3.54 -47.07 -0.70
C GLU A 5 -2.91 -45.69 -0.83
N ALA A 6 -2.01 -45.52 -1.79
CA ALA A 6 -1.35 -44.24 -2.02
C ALA A 6 -2.39 -43.15 -2.40
N PRO A 7 -2.24 -41.93 -1.94
CA PRO A 7 -3.17 -40.85 -2.27
C PRO A 7 -3.18 -40.63 -3.79
N ARG A 8 -4.38 -40.50 -4.34
CA ARG A 8 -4.58 -40.18 -5.76
C ARG A 8 -4.25 -38.70 -6.01
N ILE A 9 -3.68 -38.44 -7.17
CA ILE A 9 -3.30 -37.08 -7.57
C ILE A 9 -4.18 -36.68 -8.74
N ARG A 10 -4.70 -35.45 -8.73
CA ARG A 10 -5.44 -34.87 -9.85
C ARG A 10 -4.93 -33.45 -10.13
N LEU A 11 -5.24 -32.95 -11.32
CA LEU A 11 -5.07 -31.54 -11.64
C LEU A 11 -6.00 -30.71 -10.75
N ARG A 12 -5.51 -29.58 -10.23
CA ARG A 12 -6.40 -28.68 -9.48
C ARG A 12 -7.53 -28.15 -10.34
N PRO A 13 -8.75 -28.06 -9.82
CA PRO A 13 -9.85 -27.40 -10.51
C PRO A 13 -9.46 -25.97 -10.88
N GLY A 14 -9.73 -25.56 -12.11
CA GLY A 14 -9.42 -24.22 -12.61
C GLY A 14 -8.02 -24.04 -13.21
N VAL A 15 -7.16 -25.07 -13.22
CA VAL A 15 -5.91 -25.03 -13.97
C VAL A 15 -6.23 -25.20 -15.46
N ALA A 16 -5.88 -24.19 -16.25
CA ALA A 16 -5.97 -24.25 -17.71
C ALA A 16 -4.61 -24.66 -18.29
N VAL A 17 -4.63 -25.63 -19.22
CA VAL A 17 -3.43 -26.11 -19.90
C VAL A 17 -3.53 -25.83 -21.38
N THR A 18 -2.52 -25.17 -21.93
CA THR A 18 -2.40 -24.85 -23.34
C THR A 18 -1.16 -25.50 -23.92
N PRO A 19 -1.28 -26.52 -24.78
CA PRO A 19 -0.14 -27.11 -25.46
C PRO A 19 0.51 -26.07 -26.40
N LEU A 20 1.83 -25.96 -26.32
CA LEU A 20 2.66 -25.16 -27.23
C LEU A 20 3.37 -26.08 -28.23
N ARG A 21 3.99 -25.50 -29.28
CA ARG A 21 4.71 -26.26 -30.31
C ARG A 21 5.85 -27.14 -29.74
N ALA A 22 6.49 -26.69 -28.69
CA ALA A 22 7.61 -27.40 -28.02
C ALA A 22 7.53 -27.25 -26.50
N GLY A 23 6.30 -27.24 -25.93
CA GLY A 23 6.11 -27.02 -24.51
C GLY A 23 4.66 -27.07 -24.08
N LEU A 24 4.43 -26.65 -22.84
CA LEU A 24 3.12 -26.51 -22.21
C LEU A 24 3.05 -25.17 -21.50
N HIS A 25 1.97 -24.45 -21.67
CA HIS A 25 1.65 -23.31 -20.83
C HIS A 25 0.50 -23.67 -19.91
N LEU A 26 0.75 -23.56 -18.60
CA LEU A 26 -0.22 -23.88 -17.56
C LEU A 26 -0.54 -22.59 -16.80
N ARG A 27 -1.82 -22.30 -16.66
CA ARG A 27 -2.31 -21.16 -15.88
C ARG A 27 -3.08 -21.70 -14.68
N GLY A 28 -2.52 -21.52 -13.50
CA GLY A 28 -3.15 -21.79 -12.23
C GLY A 28 -3.76 -20.54 -11.58
N ARG A 29 -4.16 -20.68 -10.34
CA ARG A 29 -4.74 -19.58 -9.54
C ARG A 29 -3.71 -18.48 -9.25
N ASP A 30 -2.49 -18.88 -8.88
CA ASP A 30 -1.46 -18.00 -8.33
C ASP A 30 -0.40 -17.60 -9.37
N GLY A 31 -0.63 -17.91 -10.65
CA GLY A 31 0.28 -17.55 -11.71
C GLY A 31 0.23 -18.49 -12.91
N SER A 32 1.12 -18.26 -13.86
CA SER A 32 1.30 -19.12 -15.03
C SER A 32 2.73 -19.65 -15.11
N VAL A 33 2.85 -20.88 -15.57
CA VAL A 33 4.13 -21.58 -15.78
C VAL A 33 4.22 -22.04 -17.22
N THR A 34 5.34 -21.76 -17.87
CA THR A 34 5.63 -22.28 -19.19
C THR A 34 6.76 -23.30 -19.10
N LEU A 35 6.46 -24.54 -19.45
CA LEU A 35 7.44 -25.61 -19.58
C LEU A 35 7.85 -25.72 -21.03
N GLU A 36 9.13 -25.48 -21.33
CA GLU A 36 9.68 -25.49 -22.69
C GLU A 36 10.87 -26.45 -22.80
N GLY A 37 11.27 -26.76 -24.03
CA GLY A 37 12.49 -27.51 -24.32
C GLY A 37 12.29 -28.87 -24.96
N SER A 38 11.06 -29.39 -25.07
CA SER A 38 10.80 -30.66 -25.74
C SER A 38 9.50 -30.67 -26.55
N ARG A 39 9.60 -31.08 -27.80
CA ARG A 39 8.42 -31.34 -28.64
C ARG A 39 7.57 -32.53 -28.14
N GLY A 40 8.12 -33.35 -27.25
CA GLY A 40 7.42 -34.46 -26.59
C GLY A 40 6.54 -34.03 -25.41
N LEU A 41 6.71 -32.81 -24.87
CA LEU A 41 5.92 -32.34 -23.70
C LEU A 41 4.41 -32.36 -23.93
N PRO A 42 3.86 -31.94 -25.09
CA PRO A 42 2.41 -32.07 -25.32
C PRO A 42 1.92 -33.53 -25.33
N LEU A 43 2.73 -34.46 -25.83
CA LEU A 43 2.38 -35.88 -25.85
C LEU A 43 2.48 -36.52 -24.44
N LEU A 44 3.50 -36.13 -23.66
CA LEU A 44 3.61 -36.51 -22.25
C LEU A 44 2.43 -35.98 -21.43
N TRP A 45 1.97 -34.76 -21.76
CA TRP A 45 0.79 -34.17 -21.12
C TRP A 45 -0.48 -34.98 -21.45
N GLU A 46 -0.70 -35.37 -22.71
CA GLU A 46 -1.84 -36.21 -23.09
C GLU A 46 -1.87 -37.50 -22.27
N LEU A 47 -0.73 -38.21 -22.14
CA LEU A 47 -0.61 -39.42 -21.30
C LEU A 47 -0.84 -39.14 -19.81
N LEU A 48 -0.30 -38.02 -19.31
CA LEU A 48 -0.50 -37.64 -17.91
C LEU A 48 -1.95 -37.27 -17.64
N ALA A 49 -2.58 -36.53 -18.53
CA ALA A 49 -3.98 -36.13 -18.43
C ALA A 49 -4.92 -37.35 -18.44
N GLU A 50 -4.64 -38.37 -19.29
CA GLU A 50 -5.33 -39.62 -19.26
C GLU A 50 -5.20 -40.31 -17.90
N ARG A 51 -3.97 -40.41 -17.35
CA ARG A 51 -3.73 -40.98 -16.00
C ARG A 51 -4.42 -40.21 -14.87
N LEU A 52 -4.49 -38.86 -14.98
CA LEU A 52 -5.16 -38.03 -14.00
C LEU A 52 -6.68 -37.94 -14.20
N GLY A 53 -7.19 -38.23 -15.40
CA GLY A 53 -8.60 -38.12 -15.81
C GLY A 53 -9.36 -39.44 -15.82
N GLU A 54 -8.71 -40.59 -16.08
CA GLU A 54 -9.37 -41.91 -16.16
C GLU A 54 -10.12 -42.33 -14.89
N GLU A 55 -9.95 -41.61 -13.80
CA GLU A 55 -10.56 -41.89 -12.51
C GLU A 55 -11.88 -41.13 -12.26
N ASP A 56 -12.15 -40.03 -12.98
CA ASP A 56 -13.37 -39.22 -12.78
C ASP A 56 -14.60 -39.80 -13.53
N ASP A 57 -14.38 -40.56 -14.61
CA ASP A 57 -15.46 -40.95 -15.55
C ASP A 57 -16.23 -42.24 -15.17
N ARG A 58 -15.81 -42.96 -14.14
CA ARG A 58 -16.51 -44.20 -13.73
C ARG A 58 -17.82 -44.00 -12.97
N GLY A 59 -18.30 -42.76 -12.82
CA GLY A 59 -19.50 -42.48 -12.02
C GLY A 59 -20.39 -41.31 -12.43
N GLY A 60 -20.12 -40.64 -13.52
CA GLY A 60 -20.90 -39.47 -13.97
C GLY A 60 -21.84 -39.84 -15.13
N LYS A 61 -23.14 -39.61 -14.97
CA LYS A 61 -24.11 -39.58 -16.08
C LYS A 61 -23.70 -38.49 -17.05
N GLU A 62 -23.60 -38.82 -18.34
CA GLU A 62 -23.39 -37.88 -19.45
C GLU A 62 -24.40 -36.72 -19.37
N ASP A 63 -23.92 -35.51 -19.32
CA ASP A 63 -24.70 -34.30 -19.51
C ASP A 63 -24.65 -33.92 -21.03
N PRO A 64 -25.77 -34.02 -21.77
CA PRO A 64 -25.76 -33.92 -23.25
C PRO A 64 -25.67 -32.49 -23.79
N ALA A 65 -25.27 -31.48 -22.99
CA ALA A 65 -25.43 -30.07 -23.35
C ALA A 65 -24.16 -29.32 -23.76
N HIS A 66 -23.00 -29.96 -23.97
CA HIS A 66 -21.84 -29.25 -24.51
C HIS A 66 -21.45 -29.78 -25.88
N PRO A 67 -21.69 -29.01 -27.00
CA PRO A 67 -21.20 -29.39 -28.31
C PRO A 67 -19.67 -29.28 -28.33
N ALA A 68 -19.01 -30.44 -28.39
CA ALA A 68 -17.58 -30.52 -28.62
C ALA A 68 -17.23 -29.82 -29.95
N ASN A 69 -16.42 -28.79 -29.86
CA ASN A 69 -15.89 -28.06 -31.02
C ASN A 69 -14.78 -28.90 -31.68
N THR A 70 -15.19 -29.98 -32.40
CA THR A 70 -14.32 -30.82 -33.21
C THR A 70 -14.04 -30.10 -34.52
N SER A 71 -13.08 -29.21 -34.57
CA SER A 71 -12.52 -28.75 -35.83
C SER A 71 -11.77 -29.89 -36.52
N HIS A 72 -12.29 -30.31 -37.64
CA HIS A 72 -11.67 -31.26 -38.60
C HIS A 72 -10.22 -30.81 -38.92
N ARG A 73 -9.25 -31.46 -38.33
CA ARG A 73 -7.85 -31.39 -38.73
C ARG A 73 -7.45 -32.75 -39.28
N ALA A 74 -7.08 -32.76 -40.56
CA ALA A 74 -6.72 -33.93 -41.35
C ALA A 74 -5.80 -34.92 -40.62
N ASP A 75 -6.17 -36.16 -40.79
CA ASP A 75 -5.63 -37.41 -40.32
C ASP A 75 -4.15 -37.62 -40.71
N ARG A 76 -3.21 -37.13 -39.88
CA ARG A 76 -1.84 -37.65 -39.87
C ARG A 76 -1.67 -38.47 -38.59
N PRO A 77 -1.17 -39.73 -38.67
CA PRO A 77 -0.94 -40.54 -37.48
C PRO A 77 0.01 -39.78 -36.53
N ARG A 78 -0.55 -39.36 -35.38
CA ARG A 78 0.26 -38.72 -34.32
C ARG A 78 1.18 -39.77 -33.72
N PRO A 79 2.47 -39.47 -33.49
CA PRO A 79 3.37 -40.36 -32.78
C PRO A 79 2.78 -40.58 -31.37
N ARG A 80 2.46 -41.82 -31.02
CA ARG A 80 2.05 -42.20 -29.69
C ARG A 80 3.30 -42.58 -28.91
N LEU A 81 3.43 -42.08 -27.68
CA LEU A 81 4.47 -42.51 -26.74
C LEU A 81 4.01 -43.84 -26.14
N ASP A 82 4.94 -44.79 -26.00
CA ASP A 82 4.68 -46.05 -25.31
C ASP A 82 4.73 -45.80 -23.80
N PRO A 83 3.59 -45.93 -23.08
CA PRO A 83 3.55 -45.71 -21.64
C PRO A 83 4.38 -46.75 -20.83
N ALA A 84 4.80 -47.84 -21.43
CA ALA A 84 5.65 -48.86 -20.81
C ALA A 84 7.16 -48.59 -20.99
N ASP A 85 7.55 -47.60 -21.80
CA ASP A 85 8.96 -47.21 -21.95
C ASP A 85 9.48 -46.55 -20.65
N PRO A 86 10.56 -47.07 -20.04
CA PRO A 86 11.13 -46.50 -18.82
C PRO A 86 11.53 -45.01 -18.96
N ARG A 87 11.84 -44.58 -20.17
CA ARG A 87 12.16 -43.17 -20.44
C ARG A 87 10.93 -42.27 -20.38
N VAL A 88 9.80 -42.77 -20.88
CA VAL A 88 8.50 -42.11 -20.79
C VAL A 88 8.04 -42.02 -19.35
N GLU A 89 8.20 -43.12 -18.59
CA GLU A 89 7.86 -43.17 -17.16
C GLU A 89 8.70 -42.13 -16.35
N SER A 90 10.00 -42.07 -16.59
CA SER A 90 10.90 -41.10 -15.97
C SER A 90 10.49 -39.65 -16.32
N ALA A 91 10.15 -39.39 -17.58
CA ALA A 91 9.71 -38.07 -18.02
C ALA A 91 8.34 -37.67 -17.42
N LEU A 92 7.40 -38.60 -17.28
CA LEU A 92 6.13 -38.38 -16.60
C LEU A 92 6.33 -38.06 -15.10
N ALA A 93 7.25 -38.80 -14.45
CA ALA A 93 7.58 -38.54 -13.04
C ALA A 93 8.18 -37.13 -12.87
N ALA A 94 9.08 -36.72 -13.78
CA ALA A 94 9.66 -35.39 -13.79
C ALA A 94 8.61 -34.29 -14.04
N LEU A 95 7.70 -34.48 -15.02
CA LEU A 95 6.61 -33.58 -15.27
C LEU A 95 5.68 -33.46 -14.05
N THR A 96 5.32 -34.58 -13.42
CA THR A 96 4.49 -34.60 -12.21
C THR A 96 5.19 -33.85 -11.07
N ALA A 97 6.50 -34.01 -10.89
CA ALA A 97 7.27 -33.30 -9.89
C ALA A 97 7.27 -31.76 -10.15
N GLN A 98 7.42 -31.34 -11.40
CA GLN A 98 7.31 -29.93 -11.77
C GLN A 98 5.91 -29.37 -11.50
N LEU A 99 4.85 -30.06 -11.92
CA LEU A 99 3.49 -29.64 -11.64
C LEU A 99 3.22 -29.51 -10.14
N ARG A 100 3.78 -30.41 -9.34
CA ARG A 100 3.68 -30.38 -7.88
C ARG A 100 4.46 -29.19 -7.29
N ALA A 101 5.67 -28.92 -7.79
CA ALA A 101 6.49 -27.79 -7.36
C ALA A 101 5.81 -26.44 -7.62
N HIS A 102 4.99 -26.36 -8.67
CA HIS A 102 4.20 -25.16 -9.01
C HIS A 102 2.76 -25.20 -8.47
N ASP A 103 2.47 -26.10 -7.53
CA ASP A 103 1.18 -26.19 -6.85
C ASP A 103 -0.03 -26.38 -7.79
N LEU A 104 0.17 -27.05 -8.93
CA LEU A 104 -0.86 -27.30 -9.94
C LEU A 104 -1.62 -28.62 -9.74
N LEU A 105 -1.17 -29.47 -8.81
CA LEU A 105 -1.78 -30.75 -8.48
C LEU A 105 -2.43 -30.70 -7.10
N ALA A 106 -3.46 -31.51 -6.89
CA ALA A 106 -4.11 -31.74 -5.59
C ALA A 106 -4.11 -33.23 -5.25
N GLU A 107 -3.82 -33.55 -4.00
CA GLU A 107 -3.98 -34.89 -3.47
C GLU A 107 -5.45 -35.15 -3.10
N CYS A 108 -6.01 -36.23 -3.61
CA CYS A 108 -7.34 -36.71 -3.24
C CYS A 108 -7.20 -37.94 -2.35
N PRO A 109 -8.00 -38.07 -1.29
CA PRO A 109 -8.02 -39.28 -0.49
C PRO A 109 -8.41 -40.49 -1.36
N ALA A 110 -7.72 -41.62 -1.18
CA ALA A 110 -7.86 -42.83 -1.99
C ALA A 110 -9.25 -43.50 -1.91
N HIS A 111 -10.02 -43.21 -0.87
CA HIS A 111 -11.33 -43.81 -0.67
C HIS A 111 -12.48 -42.83 -0.91
N ARG A 112 -13.31 -43.16 -1.92
CA ARG A 112 -14.63 -42.53 -2.15
C ARG A 112 -15.66 -42.87 -1.05
N THR A 113 -15.34 -43.65 -0.08
CA THR A 113 -16.19 -43.85 1.09
C THR A 113 -15.89 -42.78 2.11
N CYS A 114 -16.34 -41.54 1.82
CA CYS A 114 -16.65 -40.65 2.93
C CYS A 114 -17.57 -41.43 3.88
N PRO A 115 -17.29 -41.47 5.20
CA PRO A 115 -18.23 -42.03 6.14
C PRO A 115 -19.61 -41.45 5.85
N ALA A 116 -20.66 -42.27 5.85
CA ALA A 116 -21.99 -41.81 5.51
C ALA A 116 -22.32 -40.55 6.31
N GLY A 117 -22.42 -39.38 5.63
CA GLY A 117 -22.66 -38.07 6.23
C GLY A 117 -21.55 -37.03 6.10
N VAL A 118 -20.37 -37.37 5.57
CA VAL A 118 -19.35 -36.32 5.23
C VAL A 118 -19.56 -35.95 3.77
N ALA A 119 -20.02 -34.71 3.56
CA ALA A 119 -20.16 -34.16 2.22
C ALA A 119 -18.79 -34.16 1.49
N GLU A 120 -18.80 -34.47 0.19
CA GLU A 120 -17.59 -34.31 -0.64
C GLU A 120 -17.00 -32.91 -0.42
N PRO A 121 -15.64 -32.79 -0.35
CA PRO A 121 -15.01 -31.48 -0.24
C PRO A 121 -15.50 -30.60 -1.37
N ALA A 122 -16.04 -29.42 -1.03
CA ALA A 122 -16.55 -28.50 -2.03
C ALA A 122 -15.46 -28.25 -3.11
N PRO A 123 -15.80 -28.24 -4.39
CA PRO A 123 -14.81 -28.14 -5.49
C PRO A 123 -13.85 -26.97 -5.35
N TRP A 124 -14.30 -25.86 -4.75
CA TRP A 124 -13.48 -24.69 -4.50
C TRP A 124 -12.30 -24.95 -3.54
N LEU A 125 -12.42 -25.89 -2.61
CA LEU A 125 -11.31 -26.29 -1.72
C LEU A 125 -10.18 -26.93 -2.51
N GLY A 126 -10.50 -27.82 -3.47
CA GLY A 126 -9.51 -28.39 -4.36
C GLY A 126 -8.76 -27.35 -5.19
N ALA A 127 -9.45 -26.24 -5.56
CA ALA A 127 -8.83 -25.11 -6.25
C ALA A 127 -8.01 -24.21 -5.30
N SER A 128 -8.26 -24.25 -3.99
CA SER A 128 -7.70 -23.30 -3.02
C SER A 128 -6.55 -23.87 -2.19
N THR A 129 -6.42 -25.21 -2.08
CA THR A 129 -5.37 -25.85 -1.27
C THR A 129 -4.93 -27.17 -1.86
N TYR A 130 -3.63 -27.47 -1.66
CA TYR A 130 -3.07 -28.78 -2.02
C TYR A 130 -3.69 -29.93 -1.19
N ARG A 131 -4.10 -29.66 0.05
CA ARG A 131 -4.69 -30.64 0.97
C ARG A 131 -6.14 -30.29 1.32
N PRO A 132 -7.10 -30.53 0.42
CA PRO A 132 -8.49 -30.16 0.65
C PRO A 132 -9.16 -30.94 1.78
N GLY A 133 -8.70 -32.18 2.10
CA GLY A 133 -9.28 -33.03 3.13
C GLY A 133 -9.29 -32.39 4.53
N PRO A 134 -8.14 -31.98 5.09
CA PRO A 134 -8.09 -31.28 6.38
C PRO A 134 -8.93 -29.98 6.40
N ALA A 135 -8.92 -29.21 5.32
CA ALA A 135 -9.72 -28.00 5.20
C ALA A 135 -11.23 -28.32 5.23
N ALA A 136 -11.66 -29.36 4.50
CA ALA A 136 -13.04 -29.82 4.51
C ALA A 136 -13.46 -30.31 5.89
N ALA A 137 -12.60 -31.05 6.60
CA ALA A 137 -12.86 -31.52 7.96
C ALA A 137 -13.03 -30.36 8.94
N ALA A 138 -12.17 -29.32 8.83
CA ALA A 138 -12.29 -28.11 9.65
C ALA A 138 -13.61 -27.36 9.40
N LEU A 139 -14.01 -27.22 8.13
CA LEU A 139 -15.29 -26.59 7.76
C LEU A 139 -16.51 -27.41 8.26
N ALA A 140 -16.48 -28.73 8.14
CA ALA A 140 -17.56 -29.59 8.61
C ALA A 140 -17.71 -29.59 10.15
N ALA A 141 -16.60 -29.42 10.87
CA ALA A 141 -16.60 -29.27 12.33
C ALA A 141 -17.02 -27.88 12.80
N ALA A 142 -16.86 -26.87 11.97
CA ALA A 142 -17.14 -25.48 12.33
C ALA A 142 -18.62 -25.24 12.63
N ARG A 143 -18.88 -24.36 13.59
CA ARG A 143 -20.21 -23.87 13.98
C ARG A 143 -20.21 -22.36 13.95
N PRO A 144 -20.29 -21.75 12.74
CA PRO A 144 -20.31 -20.30 12.63
C PRO A 144 -21.51 -19.72 13.37
N VAL A 145 -21.33 -18.57 14.02
CA VAL A 145 -22.39 -17.78 14.65
C VAL A 145 -22.58 -16.52 13.84
N VAL A 146 -23.80 -16.27 13.38
CA VAL A 146 -24.18 -15.04 12.67
C VAL A 146 -24.97 -14.16 13.61
N ALA A 147 -24.41 -13.01 13.99
CA ALA A 147 -25.02 -12.01 14.85
C ALA A 147 -25.52 -10.82 14.04
N ALA A 148 -26.78 -10.43 14.24
CA ALA A 148 -27.41 -9.29 13.58
C ALA A 148 -28.50 -8.69 14.46
N ALA A 149 -28.76 -7.38 14.32
CA ALA A 149 -29.91 -6.72 14.98
C ALA A 149 -31.22 -7.28 14.44
N ASP A 150 -31.29 -7.51 13.13
CA ASP A 150 -32.42 -8.19 12.46
C ASP A 150 -31.91 -9.46 11.74
N PRO A 151 -32.06 -10.63 12.35
CA PRO A 151 -31.65 -11.92 11.75
C PRO A 151 -32.41 -12.27 10.45
N ALA A 152 -33.61 -11.71 10.24
CA ALA A 152 -34.38 -11.92 9.02
C ALA A 152 -34.03 -10.89 7.93
N GLY A 153 -33.16 -9.93 8.24
CA GLY A 153 -32.75 -8.90 7.30
C GLY A 153 -31.99 -9.46 6.09
N PRO A 154 -32.03 -8.74 4.95
CA PRO A 154 -31.49 -9.27 3.68
C PRO A 154 -30.02 -9.66 3.75
N LEU A 155 -29.20 -8.91 4.47
CA LEU A 155 -27.75 -9.16 4.59
C LEU A 155 -27.47 -10.40 5.46
N ALA A 156 -28.18 -10.54 6.59
CA ALA A 156 -28.07 -11.70 7.47
C ALA A 156 -28.51 -12.98 6.75
N THR A 157 -29.67 -12.96 6.09
CA THR A 157 -30.20 -14.09 5.30
C THR A 157 -29.23 -14.49 4.18
N ALA A 158 -28.68 -13.52 3.46
CA ALA A 158 -27.69 -13.81 2.39
C ALA A 158 -26.42 -14.44 2.95
N LEU A 159 -25.91 -13.96 4.09
CA LEU A 159 -24.71 -14.50 4.75
C LEU A 159 -24.95 -15.92 5.28
N ILE A 160 -26.07 -16.17 5.93
CA ILE A 160 -26.47 -17.51 6.39
C ILE A 160 -26.51 -18.47 5.19
N SER A 161 -27.21 -18.09 4.11
CA SER A 161 -27.31 -18.91 2.91
C SER A 161 -25.93 -19.15 2.24
N ALA A 162 -25.01 -18.19 2.28
CA ALA A 162 -23.66 -18.37 1.76
C ALA A 162 -22.85 -19.39 2.59
N LEU A 163 -22.95 -19.32 3.91
CA LEU A 163 -22.31 -20.28 4.83
C LEU A 163 -22.90 -21.69 4.71
N GLU A 164 -24.22 -21.81 4.59
CA GLU A 164 -24.91 -23.09 4.39
C GLU A 164 -24.49 -23.77 3.07
N ARG A 165 -24.43 -23.00 1.98
CA ARG A 165 -23.98 -23.51 0.67
C ARG A 165 -22.53 -24.00 0.70
N ALA A 166 -21.71 -23.46 1.61
CA ALA A 166 -20.35 -23.93 1.82
C ALA A 166 -20.26 -25.17 2.73
N GLY A 167 -21.40 -25.75 3.15
CA GLY A 167 -21.48 -26.95 3.95
C GLY A 167 -21.38 -26.75 5.46
N THR A 168 -21.40 -25.50 5.94
CA THR A 168 -21.42 -25.22 7.39
C THR A 168 -22.86 -25.14 7.93
N ARG A 169 -23.00 -25.16 9.26
CA ARG A 169 -24.29 -25.01 9.93
C ARG A 169 -24.28 -23.79 10.84
N PRO A 170 -24.57 -22.59 10.31
CA PRO A 170 -24.51 -21.36 11.09
C PRO A 170 -25.61 -21.34 12.16
N GLN A 171 -25.25 -20.86 13.35
CA GLN A 171 -26.20 -20.49 14.39
C GLN A 171 -26.52 -19.00 14.24
N VAL A 172 -27.76 -18.64 14.46
CA VAL A 172 -28.23 -17.25 14.31
C VAL A 172 -28.47 -16.67 15.69
N HIS A 173 -27.87 -15.50 15.95
CA HIS A 173 -28.01 -14.77 17.20
C HIS A 173 -28.53 -13.36 16.96
N ARG A 174 -29.53 -12.93 17.73
CA ARG A 174 -29.99 -11.54 17.70
C ARG A 174 -29.09 -10.69 18.60
N ASP A 175 -28.39 -9.72 18.02
CA ASP A 175 -27.54 -8.77 18.74
C ASP A 175 -28.07 -7.34 18.52
N THR A 176 -28.82 -6.83 19.49
CA THR A 176 -29.39 -5.47 19.44
C THR A 176 -28.36 -4.35 19.58
N GLY A 177 -27.11 -4.69 19.93
CA GLY A 177 -25.99 -3.75 19.95
C GLY A 177 -25.36 -3.52 18.58
N LEU A 178 -25.75 -4.29 17.55
CA LEU A 178 -25.35 -4.03 16.18
C LEU A 178 -26.34 -3.08 15.48
N PRO A 179 -25.85 -2.16 14.63
CA PRO A 179 -26.71 -1.42 13.71
C PRO A 179 -27.42 -2.37 12.72
N THR A 180 -28.61 -1.99 12.25
CA THR A 180 -29.45 -2.81 11.36
C THR A 180 -28.82 -3.06 9.98
N ASP A 181 -27.86 -2.25 9.59
CA ASP A 181 -27.09 -2.35 8.35
C ASP A 181 -25.82 -3.19 8.48
N ARG A 182 -25.59 -3.82 9.66
CA ARG A 182 -24.38 -4.60 9.95
C ARG A 182 -24.71 -6.00 10.44
N VAL A 183 -23.83 -6.92 10.05
CA VAL A 183 -23.88 -8.34 10.45
C VAL A 183 -22.47 -8.79 10.79
N MET A 184 -22.31 -9.60 11.81
CA MET A 184 -21.05 -10.27 12.14
C MET A 184 -21.19 -11.77 11.96
N ALA A 185 -20.20 -12.41 11.37
CA ALA A 185 -20.03 -13.85 11.39
C ALA A 185 -18.77 -14.22 12.15
N ALA A 186 -18.87 -15.11 13.11
CA ALA A 186 -17.76 -15.57 13.93
C ALA A 186 -17.69 -17.09 13.97
N ALA A 187 -16.50 -17.65 14.11
CA ALA A 187 -16.27 -19.08 14.32
C ALA A 187 -15.04 -19.29 15.19
N GLU A 188 -14.97 -20.44 15.88
CA GLU A 188 -13.76 -20.84 16.58
C GLU A 188 -12.72 -21.41 15.59
N VAL A 189 -11.49 -20.90 15.70
CA VAL A 189 -10.34 -21.36 14.92
C VAL A 189 -9.21 -21.68 15.90
N ARG A 190 -8.81 -22.95 16.01
CA ARG A 190 -7.75 -23.38 16.93
C ARG A 190 -7.93 -22.86 18.37
N ALA A 191 -9.15 -22.94 18.89
CA ALA A 191 -9.55 -22.45 20.21
C ALA A 191 -9.49 -20.92 20.41
N SER A 192 -9.43 -20.16 19.35
CA SER A 192 -9.56 -18.70 19.38
C SER A 192 -10.74 -18.26 18.49
N PRO A 193 -11.60 -17.35 18.95
CA PRO A 193 -12.69 -16.87 18.12
C PRO A 193 -12.16 -15.91 17.04
N VAL A 194 -12.58 -16.14 15.80
CA VAL A 194 -12.33 -15.27 14.65
C VAL A 194 -13.65 -14.78 14.09
N ALA A 195 -13.73 -13.51 13.78
CA ALA A 195 -14.94 -12.89 13.25
C ALA A 195 -14.63 -12.03 12.02
N VAL A 196 -15.62 -11.90 11.15
CA VAL A 196 -15.68 -10.97 10.02
C VAL A 196 -16.94 -10.17 10.15
N ALA A 197 -16.85 -8.85 10.08
CA ALA A 197 -17.99 -7.96 10.03
C ALA A 197 -18.28 -7.52 8.59
N VAL A 198 -19.54 -7.42 8.26
CA VAL A 198 -20.03 -6.92 6.98
C VAL A 198 -21.02 -5.80 7.23
N GLY A 199 -20.89 -4.69 6.50
CA GLY A 199 -21.74 -3.54 6.65
C GLY A 199 -22.20 -2.97 5.30
N ARG A 200 -23.37 -2.36 5.30
CA ARG A 200 -23.91 -1.60 4.18
C ARG A 200 -23.74 -0.11 4.42
N THR A 201 -23.54 0.63 3.36
CA THR A 201 -23.51 2.10 3.36
C THR A 201 -24.52 2.63 2.33
N ALA A 202 -24.75 3.94 2.28
CA ALA A 202 -25.70 4.55 1.34
C ALA A 202 -25.36 4.26 -0.14
N GLY A 203 -24.08 4.12 -0.47
CA GLY A 203 -23.61 3.91 -1.85
C GLY A 203 -23.06 2.51 -2.14
N GLY A 204 -22.93 1.66 -1.11
CA GLY A 204 -22.21 0.39 -1.25
C GLY A 204 -22.18 -0.43 0.03
N GLY A 205 -20.99 -0.93 0.38
CA GLY A 205 -20.76 -1.66 1.62
C GLY A 205 -19.31 -2.09 1.78
N PHE A 206 -19.03 -2.80 2.87
CA PHE A 206 -17.69 -3.26 3.18
C PHE A 206 -17.69 -4.62 3.90
N VAL A 207 -16.54 -5.28 3.88
CA VAL A 207 -16.25 -6.52 4.63
C VAL A 207 -14.89 -6.38 5.30
N THR A 208 -14.84 -6.54 6.62
CA THR A 208 -13.58 -6.44 7.39
C THR A 208 -12.66 -7.63 7.15
N ALA A 209 -11.39 -7.48 7.50
CA ALA A 209 -10.48 -8.61 7.64
C ALA A 209 -10.95 -9.55 8.76
N PRO A 210 -10.61 -10.86 8.70
CA PRO A 210 -10.79 -11.77 9.83
C PRO A 210 -9.94 -11.28 11.03
N ALA A 211 -10.58 -11.13 12.18
CA ALA A 211 -9.95 -10.67 13.42
C ALA A 211 -10.69 -11.25 14.64
N ASP A 212 -10.23 -10.97 15.86
CA ASP A 212 -11.05 -11.25 17.04
C ASP A 212 -12.38 -10.49 17.00
N PRO A 213 -13.46 -10.99 17.63
CA PRO A 213 -14.79 -10.38 17.51
C PRO A 213 -14.85 -8.91 17.98
N GLY A 214 -14.10 -8.54 19.02
CA GLY A 214 -14.05 -7.17 19.53
C GLY A 214 -13.42 -6.22 18.51
N ARG A 215 -12.30 -6.65 17.93
CA ARG A 215 -11.61 -5.91 16.87
C ARG A 215 -12.45 -5.80 15.61
N ALA A 216 -13.05 -6.89 15.14
CA ALA A 216 -13.91 -6.88 13.95
C ALA A 216 -15.06 -5.89 14.10
N ARG A 217 -15.67 -5.77 15.31
CA ARG A 217 -16.71 -4.80 15.63
C ARG A 217 -16.17 -3.37 15.59
N SER A 218 -15.07 -3.09 16.27
CA SER A 218 -14.43 -1.77 16.30
C SER A 218 -14.00 -1.29 14.91
N ASP A 219 -13.40 -2.21 14.13
CA ASP A 219 -13.02 -1.92 12.75
C ASP A 219 -14.26 -1.59 11.90
N ALA A 220 -15.33 -2.37 12.03
CA ALA A 220 -16.58 -2.11 11.29
C ALA A 220 -17.20 -0.75 11.62
N GLU A 221 -17.15 -0.32 12.88
CA GLU A 221 -17.61 1.01 13.30
C GLU A 221 -16.78 2.12 12.67
N SER A 222 -15.46 1.98 12.74
CA SER A 222 -14.52 2.96 12.21
C SER A 222 -14.58 3.06 10.67
N ILE A 223 -14.70 1.92 9.98
CA ILE A 223 -14.84 1.86 8.51
C ILE A 223 -16.16 2.51 8.08
N ALA A 224 -17.27 2.17 8.74
CA ALA A 224 -18.56 2.75 8.41
C ALA A 224 -18.59 4.28 8.63
N ALA A 225 -17.95 4.76 9.69
CA ALA A 225 -17.81 6.20 9.93
C ALA A 225 -17.06 6.90 8.79
N ARG A 226 -16.00 6.26 8.23
CA ARG A 226 -15.24 6.81 7.09
C ARG A 226 -15.99 6.78 5.77
N LEU A 227 -16.74 5.72 5.52
CA LEU A 227 -17.53 5.56 4.29
C LEU A 227 -18.86 6.33 4.32
N SER A 228 -19.22 6.98 5.46
CA SER A 228 -20.44 7.78 5.57
C SER A 228 -20.30 9.11 4.82
N PRO A 229 -21.29 9.51 3.99
CA PRO A 229 -21.27 10.79 3.30
C PRO A 229 -21.31 11.94 4.33
N GLY A 230 -20.23 12.70 4.41
CA GLY A 230 -20.05 13.82 5.35
C GLY A 230 -18.78 13.74 6.20
N SER A 231 -18.12 12.60 6.29
CA SER A 231 -16.83 12.43 6.98
C SER A 231 -15.62 12.73 6.08
N SER A 232 -15.85 13.16 4.83
CA SER A 232 -14.78 13.38 3.85
C SER A 232 -13.96 14.64 4.15
N SER A 233 -13.05 14.53 5.10
CA SER A 233 -11.90 15.44 5.21
C SER A 233 -10.87 15.22 4.10
N GLY A 234 -11.28 14.92 2.87
CA GLY A 234 -10.32 14.65 1.81
C GLY A 234 -10.87 14.35 0.41
N SER A 235 -12.14 14.47 0.16
CA SER A 235 -12.70 14.15 -1.16
C SER A 235 -12.43 15.24 -2.18
N GLY A 236 -11.82 14.86 -3.31
CA GLY A 236 -11.60 15.70 -4.48
C GLY A 236 -12.88 16.29 -5.07
N PRO A 237 -12.77 17.27 -6.00
CA PRO A 237 -13.93 17.89 -6.61
C PRO A 237 -14.73 16.84 -7.37
N GLN A 238 -15.90 16.51 -6.88
CA GLN A 238 -16.95 15.96 -7.73
C GLN A 238 -17.32 17.06 -8.72
N SER A 239 -16.70 17.05 -9.91
CA SER A 239 -17.24 17.77 -11.07
C SER A 239 -18.48 17.04 -11.54
N GLY A 240 -19.60 17.40 -10.96
CA GLY A 240 -20.91 16.87 -11.31
C GLY A 240 -21.96 17.81 -10.79
N SER A 241 -22.60 18.52 -11.71
CA SER A 241 -23.79 19.35 -11.59
C SER A 241 -24.60 19.13 -10.31
N ALA A 242 -24.70 20.16 -9.51
CA ALA A 242 -25.71 20.24 -8.45
C ALA A 242 -27.12 20.18 -9.07
N SER A 243 -27.62 18.99 -9.28
CA SER A 243 -29.07 18.78 -9.36
C SER A 243 -29.58 18.69 -7.93
N SER A 244 -30.24 19.74 -7.47
CA SER A 244 -31.09 19.79 -6.30
C SER A 244 -32.21 18.74 -6.46
N GLY A 245 -31.88 17.48 -6.14
CA GLY A 245 -32.81 16.34 -6.16
C GLY A 245 -33.18 16.00 -4.74
N THR A 246 -34.44 16.21 -4.42
CA THR A 246 -35.24 15.65 -3.32
C THR A 246 -34.62 14.33 -2.84
N THR A 247 -34.38 14.25 -1.53
CA THR A 247 -34.01 13.02 -0.80
C THR A 247 -35.10 11.96 -1.07
N SER A 248 -34.85 11.14 -2.09
CA SER A 248 -35.66 9.94 -2.34
C SER A 248 -35.46 8.94 -1.21
N PRO A 249 -36.49 8.26 -0.75
CA PRO A 249 -36.42 7.25 0.28
C PRO A 249 -35.43 6.17 -0.14
N THR A 250 -34.65 5.71 0.80
CA THR A 250 -33.57 4.72 0.74
C THR A 250 -33.87 3.63 -0.30
N ALA A 251 -33.36 3.80 -1.52
CA ALA A 251 -33.47 2.77 -2.54
C ALA A 251 -32.83 1.50 -1.99
N ALA A 252 -33.60 0.41 -1.95
CA ALA A 252 -33.10 -0.88 -1.51
C ALA A 252 -31.82 -1.20 -2.29
N ALA A 253 -30.72 -1.52 -1.57
CA ALA A 253 -29.46 -1.87 -2.24
C ALA A 253 -29.72 -3.03 -3.19
N PRO A 254 -29.08 -3.03 -4.39
CA PRO A 254 -29.24 -4.11 -5.34
C PRO A 254 -28.98 -5.45 -4.67
N ALA A 255 -29.85 -6.43 -4.91
CA ALA A 255 -29.70 -7.78 -4.35
C ALA A 255 -28.30 -8.37 -4.66
N ALA A 256 -27.75 -8.02 -5.81
CA ALA A 256 -26.40 -8.41 -6.22
C ALA A 256 -25.32 -7.89 -5.27
N LEU A 257 -25.40 -6.63 -4.81
CA LEU A 257 -24.45 -6.08 -3.84
C LEU A 257 -24.54 -6.81 -2.50
N THR A 258 -25.75 -7.06 -2.02
CA THR A 258 -25.97 -7.82 -0.79
C THR A 258 -25.38 -9.22 -0.88
N ALA A 259 -25.60 -9.92 -2.01
CA ALA A 259 -25.03 -11.25 -2.26
C ALA A 259 -23.49 -11.22 -2.35
N LEU A 260 -22.91 -10.21 -2.99
CA LEU A 260 -21.46 -10.03 -3.09
C LEU A 260 -20.84 -9.84 -1.70
N LEU A 261 -21.37 -8.91 -0.90
CA LEU A 261 -20.87 -8.63 0.45
C LEU A 261 -20.99 -9.85 1.36
N ALA A 262 -22.15 -10.53 1.35
CA ALA A 262 -22.39 -11.73 2.12
C ALA A 262 -21.45 -12.87 1.68
N GLY A 263 -21.29 -13.08 0.37
CA GLY A 263 -20.39 -14.08 -0.19
C GLY A 263 -18.93 -13.83 0.19
N ALA A 264 -18.47 -12.58 0.10
CA ALA A 264 -17.11 -12.20 0.49
C ALA A 264 -16.86 -12.39 2.00
N ALA A 265 -17.83 -12.03 2.85
CA ALA A 265 -17.72 -12.23 4.29
C ALA A 265 -17.67 -13.73 4.65
N ALA A 266 -18.56 -14.54 4.04
CA ALA A 266 -18.54 -15.98 4.21
C ALA A 266 -17.20 -16.58 3.76
N GLN A 267 -16.70 -16.21 2.58
CA GLN A 267 -15.44 -16.71 2.03
C GLN A 267 -14.26 -16.39 2.96
N ARG A 268 -14.14 -15.16 3.46
CA ARG A 268 -13.07 -14.77 4.37
C ARG A 268 -13.11 -15.57 5.68
N LEU A 269 -14.29 -15.70 6.29
CA LEU A 269 -14.45 -16.53 7.50
C LEU A 269 -14.09 -17.98 7.24
N LEU A 270 -14.57 -18.57 6.13
CA LEU A 270 -14.32 -19.96 5.77
C LEU A 270 -12.84 -20.21 5.46
N CYS A 271 -12.14 -19.26 4.83
CA CYS A 271 -10.70 -19.32 4.63
C CYS A 271 -9.97 -19.35 5.99
N ALA A 272 -10.35 -18.49 6.93
CA ALA A 272 -9.76 -18.48 8.27
C ALA A 272 -9.99 -19.82 9.01
N VAL A 273 -11.21 -20.35 8.96
CA VAL A 273 -11.58 -21.65 9.56
C VAL A 273 -10.79 -22.80 8.92
N ALA A 274 -10.66 -22.79 7.61
CA ALA A 274 -9.96 -23.84 6.86
C ALA A 274 -8.42 -23.73 6.91
N GLY A 275 -7.88 -22.67 7.52
CA GLY A 275 -6.45 -22.37 7.54
C GLY A 275 -5.90 -21.99 6.17
N LEU A 276 -6.74 -21.40 5.31
CA LEU A 276 -6.39 -20.91 3.98
C LEU A 276 -5.98 -19.44 4.05
N PRO A 277 -5.16 -18.96 3.09
CA PRO A 277 -4.87 -17.53 2.97
C PRO A 277 -6.14 -16.70 2.81
N ASP A 278 -6.16 -15.51 3.40
CA ASP A 278 -7.25 -14.54 3.17
C ASP A 278 -7.30 -14.17 1.67
N PRO A 279 -8.48 -14.15 1.04
CA PRO A 279 -8.61 -13.74 -0.37
C PRO A 279 -8.04 -12.36 -0.68
N ALA A 280 -7.90 -11.48 0.32
CA ALA A 280 -7.26 -10.18 0.17
C ALA A 280 -5.74 -10.26 -0.01
N VAL A 281 -5.09 -11.34 0.44
CA VAL A 281 -3.64 -11.50 0.33
C VAL A 281 -3.30 -11.93 -1.10
N ARG A 282 -3.00 -10.97 -1.94
CA ARG A 282 -2.45 -11.18 -3.27
C ARG A 282 -1.07 -10.54 -3.31
N GLU A 283 -0.05 -11.33 -3.58
CA GLU A 283 1.35 -10.85 -3.69
C GLU A 283 1.54 -9.76 -4.76
N GLU A 284 0.63 -9.69 -5.74
CA GLU A 284 0.74 -8.80 -6.91
C GLU A 284 -0.05 -7.49 -6.77
N ASP A 285 -0.83 -7.28 -5.71
CA ASP A 285 -1.57 -6.02 -5.55
C ASP A 285 -0.69 -4.94 -4.88
N PRO A 286 -0.17 -3.96 -5.65
CA PRO A 286 0.74 -2.94 -5.12
C PRO A 286 0.07 -1.99 -4.12
N LEU A 287 -1.25 -1.99 -4.02
CA LEU A 287 -2.00 -1.14 -3.08
C LEU A 287 -2.09 -1.77 -1.70
N LEU A 288 -2.01 -3.11 -1.62
CA LEU A 288 -2.07 -3.81 -0.35
C LEU A 288 -0.67 -3.91 0.28
N LEU A 289 -0.59 -3.57 1.55
CA LEU A 289 0.64 -3.71 2.30
C LEU A 289 0.72 -5.12 2.90
N PRO A 290 1.85 -5.81 2.75
CA PRO A 290 2.10 -7.07 3.45
C PRO A 290 1.87 -6.87 4.96
N ASP A 291 1.35 -7.88 5.62
CA ASP A 291 1.10 -7.90 7.08
C ASP A 291 0.09 -6.86 7.58
N ARG A 292 -0.66 -6.21 6.70
CA ARG A 292 -1.75 -5.29 7.08
C ARG A 292 -3.11 -5.85 6.69
N PRO A 293 -4.10 -5.70 7.58
CA PRO A 293 -5.45 -6.11 7.24
C PRO A 293 -5.97 -5.31 6.04
N ALA A 294 -6.67 -5.99 5.15
CA ALA A 294 -7.35 -5.37 4.03
C ALA A 294 -8.86 -5.46 4.21
N VAL A 295 -9.57 -4.43 3.80
CA VAL A 295 -11.02 -4.34 3.83
C VAL A 295 -11.54 -4.38 2.40
N LEU A 296 -12.51 -5.25 2.12
CA LEU A 296 -13.24 -5.17 0.86
C LEU A 296 -14.20 -3.97 0.94
N VAL A 297 -14.09 -3.05 -0.01
CA VAL A 297 -15.07 -1.99 -0.24
C VAL A 297 -15.79 -2.28 -1.55
N ALA A 298 -17.11 -2.22 -1.53
CA ALA A 298 -17.93 -2.43 -2.70
C ALA A 298 -18.85 -1.23 -2.93
N GLU A 299 -18.93 -0.79 -4.18
CA GLU A 299 -19.80 0.29 -4.64
C GLU A 299 -20.93 -0.27 -5.51
N ALA A 300 -22.10 0.34 -5.43
CA ALA A 300 -23.25 -0.07 -6.22
C ALA A 300 -23.28 0.60 -7.61
N ARG A 301 -22.67 1.78 -7.74
CA ARG A 301 -22.72 2.60 -8.97
C ARG A 301 -21.42 3.40 -9.16
N PRO A 302 -20.59 3.06 -10.16
CA PRO A 302 -20.66 1.81 -10.95
C PRO A 302 -20.42 0.58 -10.06
N PRO A 303 -20.92 -0.62 -10.44
CA PRO A 303 -20.64 -1.83 -9.68
C PRO A 303 -19.15 -2.11 -9.65
N HIS A 304 -18.54 -2.02 -8.49
CA HIS A 304 -17.12 -2.24 -8.29
C HIS A 304 -16.87 -2.79 -6.89
N ALA A 305 -15.88 -3.65 -6.74
CA ALA A 305 -15.42 -4.12 -5.45
C ALA A 305 -13.91 -4.34 -5.50
N SER A 306 -13.21 -3.82 -4.50
CA SER A 306 -11.75 -3.91 -4.38
C SER A 306 -11.33 -4.02 -2.91
N TYR A 307 -10.15 -4.56 -2.69
CA TYR A 307 -9.54 -4.58 -1.37
C TYR A 307 -8.74 -3.30 -1.14
N HIS A 308 -8.82 -2.75 0.05
CA HIS A 308 -8.16 -1.52 0.48
C HIS A 308 -7.41 -1.76 1.79
N PRO A 309 -6.22 -1.20 1.99
CA PRO A 309 -5.46 -1.36 3.23
C PRO A 309 -6.18 -0.68 4.40
N TRP A 310 -6.25 -1.37 5.54
CA TRP A 310 -6.82 -0.82 6.77
C TRP A 310 -5.72 -0.46 7.76
N LEU A 311 -5.48 0.83 7.95
CA LEU A 311 -4.34 1.38 8.69
C LEU A 311 -4.69 1.94 10.07
N THR A 312 -5.97 2.15 10.35
CA THR A 312 -6.43 2.86 11.56
C THR A 312 -7.15 1.98 12.56
N GLY A 313 -7.07 0.66 12.37
CA GLY A 313 -7.52 -0.30 13.38
C GLY A 313 -6.67 -0.19 14.66
N PRO A 314 -7.17 -0.70 15.80
CA PRO A 314 -6.41 -0.71 17.03
C PRO A 314 -5.07 -1.42 16.80
N VAL A 315 -3.98 -0.74 17.20
CA VAL A 315 -2.62 -1.30 17.13
C VAL A 315 -2.48 -2.27 18.29
N ASP A 316 -2.14 -3.52 18.01
CA ASP A 316 -1.71 -4.44 19.03
C ASP A 316 -0.37 -3.96 19.59
N PRO A 317 -0.30 -3.57 20.87
CA PRO A 317 0.95 -3.08 21.47
C PRO A 317 2.05 -4.16 21.53
N ALA A 318 1.69 -5.44 21.39
CA ALA A 318 2.64 -6.55 21.31
C ALA A 318 3.12 -6.83 19.88
N ALA A 319 2.48 -6.25 18.86
CA ALA A 319 2.92 -6.42 17.50
C ALA A 319 4.25 -5.69 17.25
N PRO A 320 5.19 -6.29 16.50
CA PRO A 320 6.44 -5.61 16.17
C PRO A 320 6.14 -4.35 15.36
N SER A 321 6.85 -3.26 15.69
CA SER A 321 6.78 -2.04 14.89
C SER A 321 7.16 -2.33 13.45
N PRO A 322 6.42 -1.81 12.47
CA PRO A 322 6.73 -2.03 11.07
C PRO A 322 8.11 -1.46 10.74
N SER A 323 8.88 -2.20 9.95
CA SER A 323 10.17 -1.73 9.48
C SER A 323 10.01 -0.43 8.67
N PRO A 324 10.95 0.51 8.75
CA PRO A 324 10.99 1.67 7.87
C PRO A 324 11.04 1.26 6.40
N ALA A 325 10.60 2.13 5.50
CA ALA A 325 10.74 1.89 4.06
C ALA A 325 12.22 1.80 3.67
N GLY A 326 12.61 0.75 2.96
CA GLY A 326 13.98 0.51 2.54
C GLY A 326 14.40 1.36 1.35
N ASP A 327 13.45 1.73 0.50
CA ASP A 327 13.67 2.53 -0.71
C ASP A 327 12.48 3.45 -1.00
N LEU A 328 12.63 4.28 -2.05
CA LEU A 328 11.61 5.22 -2.48
C LEU A 328 10.34 4.53 -3.00
N GLY A 329 10.49 3.40 -3.71
CA GLY A 329 9.36 2.65 -4.26
C GLY A 329 8.46 2.13 -3.15
N GLU A 330 9.04 1.58 -2.10
CA GLU A 330 8.31 1.13 -0.91
C GLU A 330 7.66 2.30 -0.16
N ALA A 331 8.38 3.42 0.01
CA ALA A 331 7.81 4.61 0.63
C ALA A 331 6.58 5.11 -0.15
N LEU A 332 6.63 5.11 -1.48
CA LEU A 332 5.50 5.52 -2.33
C LEU A 332 4.32 4.56 -2.30
N ARG A 333 4.55 3.26 -2.20
CA ARG A 333 3.47 2.27 -1.99
C ARG A 333 2.74 2.54 -0.67
N ARG A 334 3.49 2.80 0.40
CA ARG A 334 2.94 3.14 1.72
C ARG A 334 2.19 4.48 1.72
N ILE A 335 2.67 5.47 0.96
CA ILE A 335 1.96 6.73 0.71
C ILE A 335 0.65 6.47 -0.05
N GLY A 336 0.66 5.54 -1.01
CA GLY A 336 -0.56 5.10 -1.69
C GLY A 336 -1.61 4.56 -0.73
N ALA A 337 -1.19 3.76 0.26
CA ALA A 337 -2.07 3.23 1.30
C ALA A 337 -2.58 4.33 2.27
N LEU A 338 -1.71 5.28 2.67
CA LEU A 338 -2.12 6.44 3.49
C LEU A 338 -3.11 7.34 2.77
N GLY A 339 -3.00 7.45 1.44
CA GLY A 339 -3.85 8.25 0.56
C GLY A 339 -4.92 7.43 -0.17
N ASP A 340 -5.32 6.28 0.36
CA ASP A 340 -6.37 5.45 -0.23
C ASP A 340 -7.67 6.23 -0.40
N PRO A 341 -8.35 6.14 -1.56
CA PRO A 341 -9.52 6.96 -1.85
C PRO A 341 -10.73 6.68 -0.95
N HIS A 342 -10.82 5.49 -0.34
CA HIS A 342 -11.94 5.09 0.50
C HIS A 342 -11.60 5.10 1.99
N LEU A 343 -10.44 4.59 2.35
CA LEU A 343 -10.03 4.34 3.74
C LEU A 343 -8.80 5.14 4.18
N GLY A 344 -8.19 5.91 3.27
CA GLY A 344 -7.02 6.71 3.54
C GLY A 344 -7.23 7.79 4.59
N VAL A 345 -6.15 8.23 5.20
CA VAL A 345 -6.13 9.27 6.25
C VAL A 345 -5.59 10.60 5.75
N LEU A 346 -4.93 10.59 4.60
CA LEU A 346 -4.38 11.75 3.93
C LEU A 346 -5.01 11.86 2.53
N ASP A 347 -5.02 13.06 1.98
CA ASP A 347 -5.28 13.23 0.55
C ASP A 347 -4.03 12.78 -0.24
N ALA A 348 -4.22 11.87 -1.19
CA ALA A 348 -3.11 11.32 -1.98
C ALA A 348 -2.41 12.44 -2.78
N PRO A 349 -1.10 12.64 -2.63
CA PRO A 349 -0.37 13.60 -3.44
C PRO A 349 -0.38 13.22 -4.92
N ARG A 350 -0.85 14.14 -5.75
CA ARG A 350 -0.99 13.95 -7.21
C ARG A 350 -0.44 15.14 -7.98
N PRO A 351 0.05 14.95 -9.20
CA PRO A 351 0.46 16.07 -10.05
C PRO A 351 -0.73 16.98 -10.41
N GLY A 352 -1.94 16.45 -10.52
CA GLY A 352 -3.14 17.18 -10.89
C GLY A 352 -2.97 17.87 -12.25
N ARG A 353 -3.23 19.19 -12.28
CA ARG A 353 -3.02 20.04 -13.47
C ARG A 353 -1.73 20.86 -13.39
N LEU A 354 -0.90 20.62 -12.39
CA LEU A 354 0.34 21.36 -12.20
C LEU A 354 1.37 20.97 -13.29
N PRO A 355 2.16 21.94 -13.77
CA PRO A 355 3.25 21.65 -14.69
C PRO A 355 4.27 20.72 -14.01
N GLN A 356 4.88 19.85 -14.81
CA GLN A 356 5.92 18.92 -14.35
C GLN A 356 7.33 19.36 -14.74
N LEU A 357 7.43 20.50 -15.38
CA LEU A 357 8.67 21.18 -15.75
C LEU A 357 8.55 22.67 -15.37
N PRO A 358 9.62 23.32 -14.96
CA PRO A 358 11.00 22.80 -14.82
C PRO A 358 11.20 21.91 -13.60
N ALA A 359 10.38 22.02 -12.55
CA ALA A 359 10.35 21.13 -11.39
C ALA A 359 9.07 20.28 -11.42
N ALA A 360 9.17 19.05 -10.98
CA ALA A 360 8.00 18.19 -10.80
C ALA A 360 7.21 18.68 -9.58
N LEU A 361 5.91 18.89 -9.75
CA LEU A 361 5.02 19.36 -8.69
C LEU A 361 3.97 18.30 -8.32
N ALA A 362 3.70 18.18 -7.03
CA ALA A 362 2.60 17.39 -6.49
C ALA A 362 1.74 18.26 -5.57
N THR A 363 0.42 18.04 -5.59
CA THR A 363 -0.53 18.73 -4.72
C THR A 363 -1.42 17.77 -3.98
N CYS A 364 -1.81 18.15 -2.76
CA CYS A 364 -2.81 17.48 -1.95
C CYS A 364 -3.49 18.50 -1.03
N ARG A 365 -4.63 18.11 -0.43
CA ARG A 365 -5.33 18.93 0.56
C ARG A 365 -4.83 18.61 1.96
N THR A 366 -4.82 19.62 2.82
CA THR A 366 -4.50 19.51 4.24
C THR A 366 -5.48 20.34 5.06
N PRO A 367 -5.53 20.19 6.39
CA PRO A 367 -6.33 21.07 7.26
C PRO A 367 -5.98 22.55 7.09
N ALA A 368 -4.71 22.85 6.81
CA ALA A 368 -4.23 24.21 6.57
C ALA A 368 -4.53 24.75 5.15
N GLY A 369 -5.24 23.99 4.32
CA GLY A 369 -5.53 24.32 2.92
C GLY A 369 -4.77 23.49 1.90
N PRO A 370 -4.76 23.88 0.62
CA PRO A 370 -4.01 23.18 -0.41
C PRO A 370 -2.51 23.24 -0.13
N LEU A 371 -1.81 22.13 -0.39
CA LEU A 371 -0.35 22.01 -0.32
C LEU A 371 0.20 21.75 -1.72
N VAL A 372 1.27 22.44 -2.09
CA VAL A 372 2.07 22.17 -3.30
C VAL A 372 3.50 21.85 -2.89
N ALA A 373 4.01 20.72 -3.31
CA ALA A 373 5.38 20.30 -3.11
C ALA A 373 6.12 20.20 -4.45
N GLY A 374 7.37 20.66 -4.49
CA GLY A 374 8.22 20.57 -5.67
C GLY A 374 9.49 19.78 -5.42
N ALA A 375 9.93 19.05 -6.45
CA ALA A 375 11.15 18.25 -6.42
C ALA A 375 11.75 18.10 -7.83
N PRO A 376 12.99 17.58 -7.95
CA PRO A 376 13.59 17.30 -9.25
C PRO A 376 12.86 16.19 -10.03
N ARG A 377 12.14 15.31 -9.32
CA ARG A 377 11.41 14.17 -9.88
C ARG A 377 10.01 14.08 -9.25
N ALA A 378 9.05 13.54 -10.01
CA ALA A 378 7.64 13.46 -9.58
C ALA A 378 7.43 12.55 -8.35
N ASP A 379 8.18 11.47 -8.24
CA ASP A 379 8.16 10.54 -7.11
C ASP A 379 8.62 11.23 -5.81
N LEU A 380 9.68 12.04 -5.88
CA LEU A 380 10.18 12.83 -4.75
C LEU A 380 9.22 13.95 -4.37
N ALA A 381 8.57 14.60 -5.35
CA ALA A 381 7.53 15.59 -5.07
C ALA A 381 6.36 14.96 -4.28
N ARG A 382 5.97 13.73 -4.64
CA ARG A 382 4.93 12.99 -3.92
C ARG A 382 5.34 12.64 -2.49
N LEU A 383 6.58 12.15 -2.28
CA LEU A 383 7.10 11.87 -0.94
C LEU A 383 7.14 13.13 -0.07
N THR A 384 7.69 14.23 -0.61
CA THR A 384 7.79 15.52 0.08
C THR A 384 6.40 16.06 0.45
N ALA A 385 5.43 15.96 -0.48
CA ALA A 385 4.04 16.36 -0.23
C ALA A 385 3.38 15.54 0.88
N ALA A 386 3.52 14.21 0.83
CA ALA A 386 2.94 13.32 1.83
C ALA A 386 3.49 13.57 3.24
N CYS A 387 4.82 13.69 3.37
CA CYS A 387 5.44 14.01 4.65
C CYS A 387 4.96 15.37 5.17
N ARG A 388 4.88 16.40 4.31
CA ARG A 388 4.42 17.73 4.73
C ARG A 388 2.93 17.75 5.07
N ALA A 389 2.09 17.05 4.32
CA ALA A 389 0.68 16.89 4.64
C ALA A 389 0.47 16.24 6.02
N ALA A 390 1.20 15.15 6.28
CA ALA A 390 1.16 14.47 7.57
C ALA A 390 1.59 15.41 8.72
N GLU A 391 2.64 16.21 8.53
CA GLU A 391 3.08 17.21 9.50
C GLU A 391 2.00 18.25 9.81
N LEU A 392 1.29 18.73 8.78
CA LEU A 392 0.21 19.70 8.94
C LEU A 392 -1.01 19.10 9.64
N HIS A 393 -1.30 17.82 9.39
CA HIS A 393 -2.36 17.11 10.12
C HIS A 393 -2.02 16.88 11.59
N LEU A 394 -0.77 16.59 11.92
CA LEU A 394 -0.33 16.35 13.30
C LEU A 394 -0.10 17.66 14.05
N GLY A 395 0.29 18.75 13.35
CA GLY A 395 0.65 20.03 13.94
C GLY A 395 -0.48 20.77 14.64
N ASP A 396 -1.73 20.56 14.22
CA ASP A 396 -2.90 21.19 14.84
C ASP A 396 -3.16 20.75 16.29
N GLY A 397 -2.54 19.64 16.74
CA GLY A 397 -2.69 19.09 18.10
C GLY A 397 -1.42 19.12 18.95
N THR A 398 -0.28 19.56 18.41
CA THR A 398 1.01 19.49 19.10
C THR A 398 1.53 20.86 19.53
N ALA A 399 2.17 20.90 20.73
CA ALA A 399 2.75 22.13 21.27
C ALA A 399 4.04 22.62 20.56
N GLY A 400 4.41 22.03 19.43
CA GLY A 400 5.63 22.38 18.71
C GLY A 400 5.68 21.85 17.28
N PRO A 401 6.76 22.17 16.55
CA PRO A 401 6.92 21.72 15.18
C PRO A 401 7.06 20.19 15.09
N VAL A 402 6.41 19.61 14.08
CA VAL A 402 6.44 18.18 13.78
C VAL A 402 7.24 17.95 12.51
N ALA A 403 8.08 16.91 12.47
CA ALA A 403 8.74 16.43 11.26
C ALA A 403 8.36 14.97 11.01
N VAL A 404 7.91 14.66 9.79
CA VAL A 404 7.52 13.31 9.36
C VAL A 404 8.47 12.82 8.28
N GLY A 405 8.86 11.54 8.36
CA GLY A 405 9.68 10.86 7.36
C GLY A 405 9.26 9.40 7.16
N ALA A 406 9.65 8.79 6.05
CA ALA A 406 9.40 7.38 5.73
C ALA A 406 10.21 6.40 6.62
N GLY A 407 10.93 6.91 7.59
CA GLY A 407 11.68 6.22 8.62
C GLY A 407 12.35 7.21 9.55
N PRO A 408 12.98 6.75 10.66
CA PRO A 408 13.53 7.60 11.70
C PRO A 408 14.65 8.52 11.19
N GLU A 409 15.55 8.01 10.36
CA GLU A 409 16.64 8.81 9.81
C GLU A 409 16.15 9.91 8.86
N HIS A 410 15.16 9.62 8.03
CA HIS A 410 14.54 10.59 7.15
C HIS A 410 13.82 11.68 7.96
N ALA A 411 13.02 11.31 8.96
CA ALA A 411 12.35 12.27 9.84
C ALA A 411 13.35 13.17 10.57
N LEU A 412 14.45 12.58 11.11
CA LEU A 412 15.52 13.31 11.77
C LEU A 412 16.22 14.30 10.84
N GLY A 413 16.59 13.87 9.62
CA GLY A 413 17.22 14.75 8.64
C GLY A 413 16.36 15.97 8.30
N ARG A 414 15.03 15.79 8.15
CA ARG A 414 14.06 16.86 7.92
C ARG A 414 13.95 17.80 9.13
N ALA A 415 13.88 17.24 10.32
CA ALA A 415 13.77 18.00 11.56
C ALA A 415 15.00 18.86 11.83
N LEU A 416 16.20 18.30 11.70
CA LEU A 416 17.47 19.01 11.95
C LEU A 416 17.66 20.19 10.96
N ARG A 417 17.32 20.03 9.69
CA ARG A 417 17.36 21.13 8.71
C ARG A 417 16.42 22.25 9.09
N ARG A 418 15.22 21.95 9.56
CA ARG A 418 14.26 22.98 10.02
C ARG A 418 14.74 23.66 11.28
N ALA A 419 15.29 22.93 12.24
CA ALA A 419 15.85 23.48 13.46
C ALA A 419 17.02 24.43 13.15
N ALA A 420 17.91 24.03 12.24
CA ALA A 420 19.02 24.90 11.81
C ALA A 420 18.53 26.19 11.13
N VAL A 421 17.53 26.08 10.23
CA VAL A 421 16.90 27.26 9.60
C VAL A 421 16.25 28.17 10.66
N ALA A 422 15.57 27.60 11.66
CA ALA A 422 14.96 28.36 12.75
C ALA A 422 16.00 29.03 13.63
N ALA A 423 17.08 28.33 14.00
CA ALA A 423 18.19 28.90 14.79
C ALA A 423 18.83 30.10 14.10
N VAL A 424 19.09 30.03 12.78
CA VAL A 424 19.60 31.16 12.01
C VAL A 424 18.60 32.33 11.99
N ALA A 425 17.30 32.05 11.91
CA ALA A 425 16.28 33.10 11.87
C ALA A 425 16.12 33.84 13.22
N THR A 426 16.32 33.14 14.34
CA THR A 426 16.15 33.70 15.70
C THR A 426 17.39 34.45 16.20
N THR A 427 18.60 33.97 15.88
CA THR A 427 19.86 34.56 16.38
C THR A 427 20.26 35.80 15.61
N GLY A 428 19.68 36.08 14.47
CA GLY A 428 20.06 37.21 13.63
C GLY A 428 21.52 37.14 13.15
N CYS A 429 21.93 38.06 12.29
CA CYS A 429 23.29 38.10 11.75
C CYS A 429 24.33 38.75 12.68
N ALA A 430 24.01 39.09 13.95
CA ALA A 430 24.86 39.93 14.79
C ALA A 430 24.74 39.64 16.29
N GLY A 431 25.41 38.59 16.78
CA GLY A 431 25.59 38.34 18.21
C GLY A 431 26.84 37.48 18.50
N PRO A 432 27.44 37.57 19.68
CA PRO A 432 28.57 36.73 20.09
C PRO A 432 28.07 35.28 20.30
N GLY A 433 28.34 34.42 19.38
CA GLY A 433 27.85 33.05 19.32
C GLY A 433 27.34 32.70 17.92
N HIS A 434 27.93 33.32 16.89
CA HIS A 434 27.48 33.27 15.50
C HIS A 434 27.27 31.84 14.98
N VAL A 435 26.02 31.53 14.66
CA VAL A 435 25.66 30.35 13.88
C VAL A 435 26.11 30.53 12.41
N LEU A 436 26.12 31.78 11.91
CA LEU A 436 26.58 32.11 10.55
C LEU A 436 28.08 32.41 10.56
N GLY A 437 28.83 31.58 9.83
CA GLY A 437 30.24 31.80 9.53
C GLY A 437 30.45 32.66 8.26
N ARG A 438 31.53 32.40 7.55
CA ARG A 438 31.92 33.10 6.33
C ARG A 438 30.84 33.04 5.24
N ALA A 439 30.53 34.17 4.62
CA ALA A 439 29.79 34.22 3.36
C ALA A 439 30.68 33.75 2.21
N LEU A 440 30.12 32.96 1.31
CA LEU A 440 30.83 32.41 0.15
C LEU A 440 30.57 33.24 -1.10
N ASN A 441 31.54 33.25 -2.01
CA ASN A 441 31.45 33.86 -3.33
C ASN A 441 30.80 32.93 -4.36
N ASP A 442 30.35 33.49 -5.47
CA ASP A 442 29.61 32.77 -6.51
C ASP A 442 30.43 31.66 -7.15
N GLU A 443 31.75 31.80 -7.27
CA GLU A 443 32.62 30.75 -7.83
C GLU A 443 32.64 29.47 -7.02
N GLU A 444 32.36 29.52 -5.71
CA GLU A 444 32.43 28.37 -4.82
C GLU A 444 31.21 27.42 -4.96
N TRP A 445 30.12 27.90 -5.60
CA TRP A 445 28.90 27.09 -5.72
C TRP A 445 28.34 26.96 -7.15
N LEU A 446 28.56 27.94 -8.04
CA LEU A 446 28.07 27.94 -9.43
C LEU A 446 28.74 26.89 -10.33
N GLY A 447 29.89 26.38 -9.93
CA GLY A 447 30.60 25.33 -10.68
C GLY A 447 29.86 24.02 -10.82
N HIS A 448 28.96 23.69 -9.87
CA HIS A 448 28.25 22.43 -9.85
C HIS A 448 27.10 22.38 -10.87
N PRO A 449 26.93 21.30 -11.66
CA PRO A 449 25.92 21.22 -12.72
C PRO A 449 24.49 21.42 -12.24
N GLN A 450 24.08 20.78 -11.12
CA GLN A 450 22.73 20.92 -10.56
C GLN A 450 22.44 22.35 -10.07
N THR A 451 23.40 22.97 -9.43
CA THR A 451 23.25 24.36 -8.98
C THR A 451 23.08 25.29 -10.17
N ARG A 452 23.93 25.14 -11.19
CA ARG A 452 23.86 25.91 -12.43
C ARG A 452 22.52 25.71 -13.14
N HIS A 453 22.03 24.47 -13.19
CA HIS A 453 20.72 24.17 -13.78
C HIS A 453 19.60 24.95 -13.08
N TRP A 454 19.43 24.76 -11.78
CA TRP A 454 18.33 25.40 -11.04
C TRP A 454 18.47 26.93 -11.00
N TRP A 455 19.70 27.44 -10.93
CA TRP A 455 19.97 28.87 -11.02
C TRP A 455 19.59 29.44 -12.39
N THR A 456 19.93 28.75 -13.46
CA THR A 456 19.56 29.12 -14.83
C THR A 456 18.06 29.10 -15.03
N VAL A 457 17.38 28.05 -14.54
CA VAL A 457 15.91 27.99 -14.58
C VAL A 457 15.30 29.22 -13.88
N LEU A 458 15.77 29.53 -12.69
CA LEU A 458 15.26 30.63 -11.88
C LEU A 458 15.48 32.00 -12.54
N THR A 459 16.71 32.25 -13.00
CA THR A 459 17.11 33.59 -13.46
C THR A 459 16.86 33.85 -14.94
N ARG A 460 16.93 32.81 -15.80
CA ARG A 460 16.77 32.99 -17.26
C ARG A 460 15.42 32.49 -17.78
N HIS A 461 14.89 31.39 -17.24
CA HIS A 461 13.63 30.84 -17.74
C HIS A 461 12.41 31.44 -17.03
N LEU A 462 12.52 31.67 -15.72
CA LEU A 462 11.47 32.35 -14.95
C LEU A 462 11.71 33.87 -14.81
N GLU A 463 12.85 34.36 -15.29
CA GLU A 463 13.24 35.79 -15.32
C GLU A 463 13.11 36.47 -13.94
N LEU A 464 13.33 35.73 -12.85
CA LEU A 464 13.21 36.25 -11.50
C LEU A 464 14.50 36.93 -11.07
N PRO A 465 14.45 38.23 -10.65
CA PRO A 465 15.61 38.90 -10.09
C PRO A 465 15.86 38.36 -8.67
N MET A 466 16.81 37.47 -8.55
CA MET A 466 17.12 36.78 -7.28
C MET A 466 18.59 36.99 -6.88
N GLU A 467 18.81 37.16 -5.60
CA GLU A 467 20.13 37.18 -4.98
C GLU A 467 20.31 35.98 -4.08
N MET A 468 21.40 35.24 -4.27
CA MET A 468 21.80 34.10 -3.45
C MET A 468 22.86 34.54 -2.46
N THR A 469 22.67 34.20 -1.19
CA THR A 469 23.71 34.32 -0.17
C THR A 469 23.88 32.96 0.49
N ILE A 470 25.12 32.49 0.61
CA ILE A 470 25.47 31.22 1.23
C ILE A 470 26.42 31.46 2.37
N HIS A 471 26.12 30.88 3.53
CA HIS A 471 26.94 30.96 4.72
C HIS A 471 27.33 29.56 5.18
N GLN A 472 28.57 29.40 5.62
CA GLN A 472 28.96 28.24 6.40
C GLN A 472 28.31 28.33 7.79
N LEU A 473 27.82 27.24 8.34
CA LEU A 473 27.23 27.19 9.67
C LEU A 473 28.28 26.77 10.70
N GLY A 474 28.66 27.69 11.58
CA GLY A 474 29.68 27.44 12.61
C GLY A 474 31.03 27.04 11.99
N LEU A 475 31.67 26.05 12.60
CA LEU A 475 32.91 25.41 12.10
C LEU A 475 32.65 24.07 11.40
N GLU A 476 31.38 23.69 11.29
CA GLU A 476 30.97 22.38 10.74
C GLU A 476 30.86 22.41 9.21
N GLN A 477 30.84 21.22 8.62
CA GLN A 477 30.57 21.08 7.16
C GLN A 477 29.05 21.13 6.90
N ALA A 478 28.46 22.28 7.17
CA ALA A 478 27.06 22.56 6.91
C ALA A 478 26.95 23.99 6.34
N TYR A 479 26.11 24.16 5.34
CA TYR A 479 25.98 25.41 4.61
C TYR A 479 24.52 25.82 4.52
N PHE A 480 24.25 27.08 4.81
CA PHE A 480 22.93 27.69 4.74
C PHE A 480 22.86 28.60 3.52
N ALA A 481 21.98 28.30 2.61
CA ALA A 481 21.67 29.14 1.45
C ALA A 481 20.34 29.85 1.65
N VAL A 482 20.31 31.15 1.32
CA VAL A 482 19.10 31.96 1.30
C VAL A 482 18.99 32.69 -0.01
N LEU A 483 17.82 32.58 -0.64
CA LEU A 483 17.43 33.37 -1.80
C LEU A 483 16.51 34.49 -1.40
N ARG A 484 16.76 35.69 -1.93
CA ARG A 484 15.94 36.90 -1.75
C ARG A 484 15.59 37.50 -3.09
N ASN A 485 14.41 38.05 -3.20
CA ASN A 485 14.08 38.94 -4.31
C ASN A 485 14.36 40.36 -3.85
N PRO A 486 15.37 41.03 -4.43
CA PRO A 486 15.71 42.41 -4.04
C PRO A 486 14.60 43.42 -4.33
N ALA A 487 13.71 43.12 -5.30
CA ALA A 487 12.56 43.96 -5.65
C ALA A 487 11.36 43.77 -4.70
N ALA A 488 11.35 42.76 -3.81
CA ALA A 488 10.29 42.58 -2.84
C ALA A 488 10.33 43.70 -1.80
N GLN A 489 9.22 44.44 -1.64
CA GLN A 489 9.10 45.55 -0.69
C GLN A 489 9.51 45.10 0.72
N ALA A 490 10.27 45.93 1.41
CA ALA A 490 10.69 45.78 2.80
C ALA A 490 9.43 45.71 3.71
N GLY A 491 8.95 44.54 3.99
CA GLY A 491 7.72 44.29 4.76
C GLY A 491 7.07 42.96 4.49
N THR A 492 7.22 42.41 3.29
CA THR A 492 6.86 41.00 3.01
C THR A 492 8.08 40.16 3.31
N ALA A 493 8.12 39.46 4.41
CA ALA A 493 9.23 38.67 4.96
C ALA A 493 10.05 37.90 3.90
N GLY A 494 10.91 38.56 3.31
CA GLY A 494 11.82 38.63 2.20
C GLY A 494 12.56 37.43 1.69
N ALA A 495 12.63 36.26 2.33
CA ALA A 495 13.33 35.10 1.75
C ALA A 495 12.41 34.27 0.86
N ALA A 496 12.71 34.18 -0.45
CA ALA A 496 11.98 33.37 -1.39
C ALA A 496 12.17 31.88 -1.10
N ALA A 497 13.39 31.46 -0.70
CA ALA A 497 13.70 30.08 -0.32
C ALA A 497 14.91 30.01 0.61
N ARG A 498 15.01 28.92 1.36
CA ARG A 498 16.14 28.62 2.25
C ARG A 498 16.44 27.12 2.18
N ALA A 499 17.73 26.75 2.28
CA ALA A 499 18.16 25.37 2.36
C ALA A 499 19.40 25.23 3.25
N VAL A 500 19.55 24.05 3.87
CA VAL A 500 20.73 23.70 4.66
C VAL A 500 21.22 22.34 4.18
N GLU A 501 22.47 22.29 3.66
CA GLU A 501 23.05 21.07 3.11
C GLU A 501 24.56 20.95 3.43
N ALA A 502 25.14 19.78 3.11
CA ALA A 502 26.52 19.44 3.42
C ALA A 502 27.56 20.18 2.56
N THR A 503 27.16 20.72 1.42
CA THR A 503 28.05 21.49 0.55
C THR A 503 27.39 22.81 0.12
N PRO A 504 28.20 23.83 -0.23
CA PRO A 504 27.64 25.09 -0.74
C PRO A 504 26.78 24.90 -1.99
N ALA A 505 27.23 24.02 -2.89
CA ALA A 505 26.55 23.72 -4.13
C ALA A 505 25.19 23.04 -3.90
N ASP A 506 25.13 22.06 -2.97
CA ASP A 506 23.87 21.39 -2.64
C ASP A 506 22.89 22.39 -1.99
N ALA A 507 23.36 23.22 -1.05
CA ALA A 507 22.53 24.22 -0.40
C ALA A 507 21.97 25.23 -1.42
N ALA A 508 22.81 25.70 -2.35
CA ALA A 508 22.40 26.58 -3.43
C ALA A 508 21.37 25.93 -4.37
N ALA A 509 21.63 24.67 -4.80
CA ALA A 509 20.73 23.92 -5.67
C ALA A 509 19.34 23.71 -5.03
N MET A 510 19.31 23.31 -3.75
CA MET A 510 18.05 23.12 -3.01
C MET A 510 17.28 24.42 -2.78
N ALA A 511 17.99 25.51 -2.46
CA ALA A 511 17.38 26.83 -2.31
C ALA A 511 16.80 27.32 -3.64
N ALA A 512 17.54 27.17 -4.75
CA ALA A 512 17.06 27.54 -6.08
C ALA A 512 15.84 26.73 -6.50
N LEU A 513 15.86 25.40 -6.31
CA LEU A 513 14.71 24.52 -6.53
C LEU A 513 13.49 24.95 -5.68
N GLY A 514 13.72 25.33 -4.42
CA GLY A 514 12.66 25.84 -3.54
C GLY A 514 12.02 27.13 -4.06
N ALA A 515 12.81 28.04 -4.63
CA ALA A 515 12.32 29.26 -5.24
C ALA A 515 11.56 28.98 -6.56
N VAL A 516 12.09 28.08 -7.41
CA VAL A 516 11.39 27.61 -8.63
C VAL A 516 10.04 27.00 -8.26
N THR A 517 10.02 26.10 -7.26
CA THR A 517 8.78 25.48 -6.77
C THR A 517 7.76 26.54 -6.35
N ARG A 518 8.18 27.52 -5.55
CA ARG A 518 7.29 28.59 -5.07
C ARG A 518 6.77 29.45 -6.23
N ALA A 519 7.62 29.84 -7.15
CA ALA A 519 7.23 30.67 -8.29
C ALA A 519 6.23 29.95 -9.19
N THR A 520 6.53 28.70 -9.56
CA THR A 520 5.66 27.89 -10.41
C THR A 520 4.33 27.56 -9.70
N ALA A 521 4.37 27.28 -8.40
CA ALA A 521 3.17 27.04 -7.63
C ALA A 521 2.31 28.31 -7.43
N ALA A 522 2.91 29.48 -7.35
CA ALA A 522 2.17 30.74 -7.28
C ALA A 522 1.45 31.05 -8.60
N GLU A 523 2.02 30.65 -9.73
CA GLU A 523 1.45 30.89 -11.06
C GLU A 523 0.36 29.85 -11.41
N TYR A 524 0.62 28.56 -11.16
CA TYR A 524 -0.22 27.46 -11.63
C TYR A 524 -0.96 26.71 -10.51
N GLY A 525 -0.60 26.97 -9.25
CA GLY A 525 -1.15 26.26 -8.10
C GLY A 525 -2.47 26.83 -7.60
N PRO A 526 -3.13 26.15 -6.66
CA PRO A 526 -4.32 26.66 -5.99
C PRO A 526 -3.99 27.92 -5.18
N ALA A 527 -4.92 28.88 -5.18
CA ALA A 527 -4.77 30.10 -4.38
C ALA A 527 -4.62 29.78 -2.88
N GLY A 528 -3.71 30.45 -2.20
CA GLY A 528 -3.45 30.26 -0.78
C GLY A 528 -2.74 28.94 -0.42
N ALA A 529 -2.15 28.27 -1.40
CA ALA A 529 -1.46 27.01 -1.15
C ALA A 529 -0.24 27.19 -0.23
N VAL A 530 -0.07 26.25 0.69
CA VAL A 530 1.18 26.07 1.43
C VAL A 530 2.21 25.47 0.48
N HIS A 531 3.44 25.97 0.51
CA HIS A 531 4.50 25.50 -0.37
C HIS A 531 5.57 24.75 0.43
N THR A 532 6.08 23.68 -0.15
CA THR A 532 7.26 22.96 0.34
C THR A 532 8.11 22.51 -0.83
N ALA A 533 9.39 22.30 -0.60
CA ALA A 533 10.30 21.78 -1.60
C ALA A 533 11.11 20.62 -1.04
N PHE A 534 11.56 19.78 -1.93
CA PHE A 534 12.51 18.72 -1.68
C PHE A 534 13.75 19.21 -0.94
N SER A 535 14.28 18.40 -0.06
CA SER A 535 15.54 18.61 0.67
C SER A 535 16.47 17.41 0.53
N GLY A 536 17.72 17.53 0.96
CA GLY A 536 18.65 16.39 0.93
C GLY A 536 18.28 15.23 1.84
N ALA A 537 17.35 15.43 2.78
CA ALA A 537 16.89 14.38 3.70
C ALA A 537 16.20 13.20 2.98
N GLU A 538 15.60 13.43 1.83
CA GLU A 538 14.95 12.40 1.00
C GLU A 538 15.94 11.63 0.11
N ALA A 539 17.18 12.13 -0.06
CA ALA A 539 18.19 11.57 -0.97
C ALA A 539 18.60 10.12 -0.64
N PRO A 540 18.74 9.69 0.62
CA PRO A 540 19.05 8.30 0.93
C PRO A 540 18.00 7.32 0.40
N LEU A 541 16.72 7.63 0.52
CA LEU A 541 15.64 6.80 -0.03
C LEU A 541 15.64 6.78 -1.56
N ALA A 542 15.92 7.93 -2.18
CA ALA A 542 15.98 8.06 -3.63
C ALA A 542 17.12 7.29 -4.26
N SER A 543 18.20 7.05 -3.51
CA SER A 543 19.41 6.38 -3.99
C SER A 543 19.50 4.92 -3.58
N ALA A 544 18.62 4.46 -2.68
CA ALA A 544 18.64 3.08 -2.20
C ALA A 544 18.32 2.10 -3.34
N GLY A 545 19.21 1.14 -3.58
CA GLY A 545 19.03 0.12 -4.62
C GLY A 545 19.15 0.63 -6.07
N VAL A 546 19.48 1.90 -6.28
CA VAL A 546 19.66 2.49 -7.61
C VAL A 546 21.14 2.59 -7.93
N GLU A 547 21.60 1.85 -8.93
CA GLU A 547 22.91 2.12 -9.54
C GLU A 547 22.77 3.31 -10.49
N PRO A 548 23.53 4.41 -10.27
CA PRO A 548 23.52 5.53 -11.20
C PRO A 548 23.96 5.07 -12.58
N ALA A 549 23.18 5.36 -13.61
CA ALA A 549 23.48 4.96 -14.98
C ALA A 549 24.89 5.41 -15.40
N ALA A 550 25.66 4.48 -15.96
CA ALA A 550 27.03 4.70 -16.37
C ALA A 550 27.16 5.51 -17.68
N TRP A 551 26.07 5.77 -18.36
CA TRP A 551 26.04 6.45 -19.66
C TRP A 551 25.99 7.98 -19.52
N THR A 552 26.33 8.63 -20.60
CA THR A 552 26.72 10.04 -20.67
C THR A 552 25.58 11.03 -20.82
N ASP A 553 24.35 10.60 -20.82
CA ASP A 553 23.24 11.54 -20.71
C ASP A 553 23.27 12.00 -19.28
N GLU A 554 24.07 12.39 -18.74
CA GLU A 554 24.12 13.14 -17.52
C GLU A 554 22.95 12.87 -16.56
N GLY A 555 22.54 11.61 -16.29
CA GLY A 555 21.62 11.31 -15.20
C GLY A 555 22.03 11.99 -13.88
N TRP A 556 22.34 13.28 -14.02
CA TRP A 556 22.96 14.10 -12.98
C TRP A 556 22.09 14.18 -11.77
N THR A 557 20.77 14.11 -11.95
CA THR A 557 19.87 14.12 -10.81
C THR A 557 20.12 12.90 -9.92
N ASP A 558 20.19 11.70 -10.46
CA ASP A 558 20.39 10.49 -9.65
C ASP A 558 21.80 10.42 -9.08
N ARG A 559 22.82 10.80 -9.87
CA ARG A 559 24.21 10.90 -9.40
C ARG A 559 24.39 11.96 -8.33
N TRP A 560 23.73 13.09 -8.50
CA TRP A 560 23.70 14.15 -7.49
C TRP A 560 23.04 13.67 -6.20
N LEU A 561 21.87 13.05 -6.29
CA LEU A 561 21.15 12.49 -5.14
C LEU A 561 21.98 11.44 -4.39
N ALA A 562 22.67 10.55 -5.12
CA ALA A 562 23.61 9.60 -4.52
C ALA A 562 24.77 10.32 -3.80
N GLY A 563 25.24 11.44 -4.33
CA GLY A 563 26.25 12.29 -3.68
C GLY A 563 25.72 12.93 -2.40
N VAL A 564 24.53 13.50 -2.42
CA VAL A 564 23.84 14.07 -1.25
C VAL A 564 23.61 12.99 -0.19
N ALA A 565 23.10 11.81 -0.59
CA ALA A 565 22.85 10.68 0.30
C ALA A 565 24.09 10.22 1.07
N ARG A 566 25.24 10.18 0.41
CA ARG A 566 26.52 9.80 1.07
C ARG A 566 26.95 10.78 2.15
N ARG A 567 26.62 12.07 2.01
CA ARG A 567 26.97 13.13 2.96
C ARG A 567 25.94 13.30 4.08
N GLU A 568 24.77 12.70 3.94
CA GLU A 568 23.65 12.87 4.87
C GLU A 568 23.99 12.49 6.34
N PRO A 569 24.69 11.38 6.65
CA PRO A 569 25.03 11.04 8.03
C PRO A 569 25.94 12.08 8.71
N GLU A 570 26.91 12.59 7.98
CA GLU A 570 27.84 13.62 8.48
C GLU A 570 27.11 14.94 8.70
N LEU A 571 26.27 15.34 7.74
CA LEU A 571 25.45 16.54 7.88
C LEU A 571 24.52 16.45 9.08
N ARG A 572 23.83 15.34 9.29
CA ARG A 572 22.96 15.15 10.46
C ARG A 572 23.74 15.32 11.75
N THR A 573 24.95 14.77 11.83
CA THR A 573 25.82 14.92 13.00
C THR A 573 26.21 16.38 13.23
N ALA A 574 26.59 17.10 12.18
CA ALA A 574 26.93 18.52 12.24
C ALA A 574 25.73 19.36 12.69
N LEU A 575 24.55 19.13 12.11
CA LEU A 575 23.33 19.85 12.48
C LEU A 575 22.85 19.53 13.88
N ALA A 576 23.01 18.30 14.36
CA ALA A 576 22.69 17.92 15.74
C ALA A 576 23.53 18.71 16.75
N ARG A 577 24.84 18.83 16.51
CA ARG A 577 25.74 19.65 17.32
C ARG A 577 25.36 21.13 17.28
N LEU A 578 25.09 21.65 16.09
CA LEU A 578 24.74 23.05 15.88
C LEU A 578 23.44 23.45 16.60
N THR A 579 22.45 22.57 16.56
CA THR A 579 21.12 22.84 17.12
C THR A 579 21.00 22.43 18.60
N GLY A 580 21.99 21.70 19.13
CA GLY A 580 21.95 21.11 20.46
C GLY A 580 20.94 19.96 20.60
N LEU A 581 20.42 19.48 19.47
CA LEU A 581 19.45 18.40 19.45
C LEU A 581 20.19 17.07 19.33
N SER A 582 20.22 16.28 20.40
CA SER A 582 20.81 14.93 20.34
C SER A 582 19.79 13.93 19.78
N PRO A 583 20.22 12.93 18.98
CA PRO A 583 19.35 11.83 18.56
C PRO A 583 18.68 11.10 19.74
N GLU A 584 19.31 11.08 20.90
CA GLU A 584 18.81 10.45 22.12
C GLU A 584 17.68 11.24 22.80
N SER A 585 17.63 12.56 22.60
CA SER A 585 16.52 13.41 23.06
C SER A 585 15.26 13.24 22.21
N TRP A 586 15.38 12.50 21.13
CA TRP A 586 14.35 12.25 20.13
C TRP A 586 14.00 10.76 20.13
N GLN A 587 13.70 10.22 21.29
CA GLN A 587 13.14 8.88 21.28
C GLN A 587 11.87 8.91 20.45
N PRO A 588 11.81 8.14 19.35
CA PRO A 588 10.53 7.87 18.72
C PRO A 588 9.76 7.04 19.75
N GLY A 589 9.09 7.72 20.66
CA GLY A 589 8.16 7.04 21.53
C GLY A 589 7.08 6.48 20.64
N ALA A 590 7.03 5.16 20.46
CA ALA A 590 5.83 4.50 19.97
C ALA A 590 4.61 4.97 20.79
N ALA A 591 4.83 5.40 22.04
CA ALA A 591 3.88 6.09 22.88
C ALA A 591 3.45 7.47 22.33
N ASP A 592 4.36 8.25 21.71
CA ASP A 592 4.06 9.62 21.30
C ASP A 592 3.24 9.73 20.01
N LEU A 593 3.25 8.71 19.16
CA LEU A 593 2.35 8.62 18.01
C LEU A 593 1.02 7.95 18.33
N THR A 594 0.97 7.16 19.41
CA THR A 594 -0.24 6.52 19.89
C THR A 594 -0.98 7.33 20.95
N SER A 595 -0.31 8.35 21.53
CA SER A 595 -0.89 9.22 22.55
C SER A 595 -0.41 10.66 22.36
N ASP A 596 -1.28 11.64 22.55
CA ASP A 596 -0.91 13.06 22.66
C ASP A 596 -0.19 13.33 24.00
N ALA A 597 0.36 14.55 24.17
CA ALA A 597 1.00 14.97 25.43
C ALA A 597 0.09 14.88 26.67
N ALA A 598 -1.19 14.62 26.49
CA ALA A 598 -2.19 14.38 27.55
C ALA A 598 -2.53 12.88 27.70
N GLY A 599 -1.80 11.97 27.04
CA GLY A 599 -2.07 10.53 27.06
C GLY A 599 -3.30 10.10 26.27
N ARG A 600 -3.83 10.96 25.38
CA ARG A 600 -4.92 10.61 24.49
C ARG A 600 -4.37 9.85 23.30
N PRO A 601 -5.11 8.86 22.77
CA PRO A 601 -4.68 8.14 21.57
C PRO A 601 -4.39 9.15 20.45
N ALA A 602 -3.23 9.03 19.81
CA ALA A 602 -2.90 9.79 18.62
C ALA A 602 -4.05 9.65 17.63
N GLY A 603 -4.44 10.73 17.00
CA GLY A 603 -5.51 10.72 16.02
C GLY A 603 -5.25 9.69 14.90
N PRO A 604 -6.23 9.41 14.06
CA PRO A 604 -6.15 8.36 13.04
C PRO A 604 -4.94 8.50 12.10
N VAL A 605 -4.42 9.72 11.92
CA VAL A 605 -3.22 9.98 11.10
C VAL A 605 -1.96 9.41 11.76
N GLY A 606 -1.77 9.62 13.07
CA GLY A 606 -0.61 9.10 13.80
C GLY A 606 -0.57 7.56 13.78
N ALA A 607 -1.71 6.92 14.05
CA ALA A 607 -1.84 5.46 14.01
C ALA A 607 -1.54 4.91 12.60
N ALA A 608 -2.04 5.54 11.55
CA ALA A 608 -1.82 5.11 10.18
C ALA A 608 -0.36 5.31 9.72
N LEU A 609 0.27 6.42 10.10
CA LEU A 609 1.70 6.65 9.84
C LEU A 609 2.55 5.56 10.50
N HIS A 610 2.30 5.27 11.78
CA HIS A 610 2.99 4.19 12.48
C HIS A 610 2.75 2.85 11.79
N ALA A 611 1.50 2.54 11.45
CA ALA A 611 1.15 1.32 10.73
C ALA A 611 1.88 1.18 9.39
N CYS A 612 2.26 2.27 8.75
CA CYS A 612 3.04 2.31 7.52
C CYS A 612 4.56 2.42 7.76
N GLY A 613 5.06 2.36 8.99
CA GLY A 613 6.48 2.50 9.31
C GLY A 613 7.04 3.91 9.09
N PHE A 614 6.17 4.93 8.99
CA PHE A 614 6.59 6.32 9.03
C PHE A 614 6.90 6.74 10.45
N THR A 615 7.85 7.66 10.59
CA THR A 615 8.25 8.23 11.87
C THR A 615 7.83 9.69 11.93
N ALA A 616 7.21 10.11 13.02
CA ALA A 616 6.97 11.51 13.33
C ALA A 616 7.77 11.89 14.58
N LEU A 617 8.42 13.04 14.51
CA LEU A 617 9.22 13.63 15.60
C LEU A 617 8.57 14.95 15.99
N ALA A 618 8.29 15.15 17.26
CA ALA A 618 7.62 16.36 17.78
C ALA A 618 8.44 17.02 18.91
N GLY A 619 8.19 18.30 19.17
CA GLY A 619 8.68 18.97 20.37
C GLY A 619 10.10 19.54 20.33
N TRP A 620 10.75 19.64 19.18
CA TRP A 620 12.12 20.10 19.04
C TRP A 620 12.32 21.64 19.07
N GLY A 621 11.26 22.41 19.34
CA GLY A 621 11.30 23.89 19.35
C GLY A 621 11.40 24.55 20.72
N GLY A 622 11.58 23.83 21.81
CA GLY A 622 11.44 24.31 23.17
C GLY A 622 12.72 24.46 23.99
N GLY A 623 13.89 24.59 23.38
CA GLY A 623 15.10 25.03 24.09
C GLY A 623 15.04 26.54 24.30
N ARG A 624 14.85 26.96 25.56
CA ARG A 624 15.01 28.35 26.01
C ARG A 624 16.47 28.77 25.91
#